data_98e474d7fe53b91e4a31c89bd4857e71
#
_entry.id   98e474d7fe53b91e4a31c89bd4857e71
#
_cell.length_a   1.000
_cell.length_b   1.000
_cell.length_c   1.000
_cell.angle_alpha   90.00
_cell.angle_beta   90.00
_cell.angle_gamma   90.00
#
_symmetry.space_group_name_H-M   'P 1'
#
loop_
_entity.id
_entity.type
_entity.pdbx_description
1 polymer ?
#
loop_
_entity_poly.entity_id
_entity_poly.type
_entity_poly.pdbx_seq_one_letter_code
_entity_poly.pdbx_strand_id
1 'polypeptide(L)'
;MFIDSHCHLDFPDFQARMPEVLANMVNAKVSHALCVSVDLPDFPKVRQLAEDHAHLYASVGVHPDYEDTPEPTLDFLVEAAKHPKIIAIGETGLDYFRMGERSYGSMEWQRERFRTHIRAAIASGRPLIIHTRSASEDTLRILKEEGADRIGGVMHCFTESMEVANAAMEMGFFISFSGIVTFKSAKDLQETCKQVPLERMLIETDSPYLAPIPYRGKTNEPAWVSKVGEFVAELKGISIERLGEQTSKNFFECFQVDKKNLSGAA
;
A
#
# COMPACT_ATOMS: atom_id res chain seq x y z
N MET A 1 17.60 7.45 1.22
CA MET A 1 17.18 6.11 0.73
C MET A 1 15.69 6.02 0.91
N PHE A 2 14.96 5.43 -0.05
CA PHE A 2 13.51 5.32 -0.02
C PHE A 2 13.06 3.85 -0.09
N ILE A 3 11.82 3.59 0.31
CA ILE A 3 11.13 2.32 0.11
C ILE A 3 9.80 2.64 -0.56
N ASP A 4 9.44 1.88 -1.59
CA ASP A 4 8.12 1.94 -2.20
C ASP A 4 7.17 1.00 -1.45
N SER A 5 6.23 1.56 -0.69
CA SER A 5 5.37 0.75 0.18
C SER A 5 4.20 0.09 -0.55
N HIS A 6 4.01 0.36 -1.87
CA HIS A 6 2.93 -0.25 -2.66
C HIS A 6 3.19 -0.12 -4.17
N CYS A 7 3.36 -1.26 -4.85
CA CYS A 7 3.49 -1.35 -6.30
C CYS A 7 2.96 -2.70 -6.82
N HIS A 8 2.72 -2.80 -8.15
CA HIS A 8 2.23 -4.01 -8.82
C HIS A 8 3.21 -4.46 -9.90
N LEU A 9 4.39 -4.94 -9.50
CA LEU A 9 5.47 -5.35 -10.43
C LEU A 9 5.17 -6.63 -11.21
N ASP A 10 4.15 -7.39 -10.82
CA ASP A 10 3.64 -8.56 -11.55
C ASP A 10 2.85 -8.20 -12.81
N PHE A 11 2.42 -6.94 -12.97
CA PHE A 11 1.61 -6.47 -14.09
C PHE A 11 2.37 -6.52 -15.42
N PRO A 12 1.65 -6.71 -16.54
CA PRO A 12 2.25 -6.84 -17.87
C PRO A 12 3.20 -5.70 -18.27
N ASP A 13 2.96 -4.49 -17.75
CA ASP A 13 3.77 -3.29 -17.98
C ASP A 13 5.26 -3.48 -17.62
N PHE A 14 5.55 -4.39 -16.69
CA PHE A 14 6.89 -4.61 -16.15
C PHE A 14 7.57 -5.88 -16.64
N GLN A 15 6.83 -6.87 -17.17
CA GLN A 15 7.36 -8.20 -17.50
C GLN A 15 8.60 -8.14 -18.40
N ALA A 16 8.54 -7.35 -19.49
CA ALA A 16 9.66 -7.20 -20.43
C ALA A 16 10.77 -6.26 -19.93
N ARG A 17 10.51 -5.46 -18.89
CA ARG A 17 11.37 -4.39 -18.40
C ARG A 17 11.90 -4.62 -16.98
N MET A 18 11.62 -5.75 -16.37
CA MET A 18 11.97 -6.00 -14.97
C MET A 18 13.42 -5.68 -14.61
N PRO A 19 14.44 -6.13 -15.40
CA PRO A 19 15.83 -5.78 -15.12
C PRO A 19 16.11 -4.27 -15.16
N GLU A 20 15.46 -3.53 -16.06
CA GLU A 20 15.55 -2.07 -16.17
C GLU A 20 14.90 -1.40 -14.94
N VAL A 21 13.70 -1.84 -14.56
CA VAL A 21 12.95 -1.30 -13.40
C VAL A 21 13.77 -1.47 -12.12
N LEU A 22 14.34 -2.64 -11.89
CA LEU A 22 15.20 -2.90 -10.72
C LEU A 22 16.48 -2.04 -10.74
N ALA A 23 17.12 -1.87 -11.90
CA ALA A 23 18.27 -0.97 -12.04
C ALA A 23 17.89 0.49 -11.77
N ASN A 24 16.70 0.93 -12.21
CA ASN A 24 16.18 2.27 -11.95
C ASN A 24 15.93 2.49 -10.46
N MET A 25 15.42 1.50 -9.72
CA MET A 25 15.29 1.57 -8.26
C MET A 25 16.64 1.85 -7.59
N VAL A 26 17.67 1.11 -7.95
CA VAL A 26 19.06 1.31 -7.42
C VAL A 26 19.53 2.73 -7.71
N ASN A 27 19.42 3.20 -8.96
CA ASN A 27 19.83 4.52 -9.38
C ASN A 27 19.08 5.65 -8.63
N ALA A 28 17.80 5.43 -8.34
CA ALA A 28 16.96 6.37 -7.57
C ALA A 28 17.10 6.23 -6.05
N LYS A 29 18.00 5.36 -5.56
CA LYS A 29 18.19 5.05 -4.14
C LYS A 29 16.91 4.52 -3.46
N VAL A 30 16.13 3.73 -4.19
CA VAL A 30 14.98 2.97 -3.67
C VAL A 30 15.48 1.58 -3.31
N SER A 31 15.51 1.28 -2.02
CA SER A 31 16.15 0.07 -1.50
C SER A 31 15.26 -1.16 -1.50
N HIS A 32 13.96 -0.96 -1.33
CA HIS A 32 12.97 -2.05 -1.24
C HIS A 32 11.66 -1.61 -1.89
N ALA A 33 10.84 -2.62 -2.25
CA ALA A 33 9.46 -2.40 -2.66
C ALA A 33 8.54 -3.52 -2.14
N LEU A 34 7.28 -3.18 -1.89
CA LEU A 34 6.22 -4.13 -1.57
C LEU A 34 5.34 -4.34 -2.80
N CYS A 35 5.43 -5.53 -3.39
CA CYS A 35 4.58 -5.97 -4.50
C CYS A 35 3.25 -6.45 -3.94
N VAL A 36 2.15 -5.80 -4.33
CA VAL A 36 0.86 -6.01 -3.72
C VAL A 36 -0.04 -6.87 -4.59
N SER A 37 -0.59 -7.95 -4.00
CA SER A 37 -1.55 -8.84 -4.65
C SER A 37 -2.93 -8.19 -4.72
N VAL A 38 -3.58 -8.32 -5.87
CA VAL A 38 -4.94 -7.80 -6.12
C VAL A 38 -5.96 -8.91 -6.35
N ASP A 39 -5.51 -10.14 -6.64
CA ASP A 39 -6.36 -11.31 -6.76
C ASP A 39 -5.63 -12.62 -6.43
N LEU A 40 -6.36 -13.72 -6.29
CA LEU A 40 -5.78 -15.03 -5.99
C LEU A 40 -5.12 -15.72 -7.20
N PRO A 41 -5.64 -15.60 -8.44
CA PRO A 41 -5.00 -16.17 -9.63
C PRO A 41 -3.58 -15.68 -9.87
N ASP A 42 -3.32 -14.39 -9.64
CA ASP A 42 -2.01 -13.78 -9.87
C ASP A 42 -1.10 -13.75 -8.62
N PHE A 43 -1.64 -14.05 -7.42
CA PHE A 43 -0.85 -14.13 -6.18
C PHE A 43 0.42 -15.00 -6.29
N PRO A 44 0.44 -16.19 -6.97
CA PRO A 44 1.68 -16.95 -7.14
C PRO A 44 2.80 -16.18 -7.86
N LYS A 45 2.47 -15.30 -8.81
CA LYS A 45 3.45 -14.45 -9.52
C LYS A 45 4.01 -13.38 -8.60
N VAL A 46 3.14 -12.72 -7.82
CA VAL A 46 3.53 -11.70 -6.84
C VAL A 46 4.49 -12.30 -5.79
N ARG A 47 4.17 -13.50 -5.27
CA ARG A 47 5.04 -14.22 -4.34
C ARG A 47 6.37 -14.58 -4.97
N GLN A 48 6.38 -15.12 -6.21
CA GLN A 48 7.60 -15.52 -6.91
C GLN A 48 8.54 -14.34 -7.13
N LEU A 49 8.01 -13.16 -7.50
CA LEU A 49 8.83 -11.94 -7.61
C LEU A 49 9.56 -11.60 -6.30
N ALA A 50 8.87 -11.72 -5.17
CA ALA A 50 9.49 -11.47 -3.87
C ALA A 50 10.51 -12.55 -3.47
N GLU A 51 10.31 -13.81 -3.89
CA GLU A 51 11.27 -14.91 -3.69
C GLU A 51 12.54 -14.69 -4.53
N ASP A 52 12.40 -14.28 -5.78
CA ASP A 52 13.51 -14.09 -6.73
C ASP A 52 14.39 -12.88 -6.39
N HIS A 53 13.86 -11.90 -5.64
CA HIS A 53 14.54 -10.65 -5.33
C HIS A 53 14.57 -10.36 -3.83
N ALA A 54 15.76 -10.34 -3.22
CA ALA A 54 15.92 -10.17 -1.78
C ALA A 54 15.28 -8.88 -1.23
N HIS A 55 15.28 -7.81 -2.00
CA HIS A 55 14.76 -6.49 -1.65
C HIS A 55 13.27 -6.28 -1.98
N LEU A 56 12.60 -7.29 -2.54
CA LEU A 56 11.16 -7.25 -2.76
C LEU A 56 10.43 -8.07 -1.68
N TYR A 57 9.28 -7.56 -1.28
CA TYR A 57 8.31 -8.21 -0.41
C TYR A 57 6.99 -8.38 -1.16
N ALA A 58 6.09 -9.16 -0.62
CA ALA A 58 4.77 -9.38 -1.20
C ALA A 58 3.67 -9.31 -0.13
N SER A 59 2.44 -9.12 -0.57
CA SER A 59 1.23 -9.28 0.23
C SER A 59 0.36 -10.40 -0.34
N VAL A 60 -0.69 -10.76 0.39
CA VAL A 60 -1.75 -11.65 -0.08
C VAL A 60 -3.11 -11.05 0.21
N GLY A 61 -3.94 -10.92 -0.83
CA GLY A 61 -5.27 -10.34 -0.71
C GLY A 61 -6.00 -10.23 -2.04
N VAL A 62 -7.25 -9.76 -1.96
CA VAL A 62 -8.12 -9.52 -3.11
C VAL A 62 -8.69 -8.12 -3.03
N HIS A 63 -8.38 -7.33 -4.03
CA HIS A 63 -8.82 -5.94 -4.18
C HIS A 63 -10.37 -5.85 -4.27
N PRO A 64 -11.00 -4.82 -3.70
CA PRO A 64 -12.46 -4.69 -3.71
C PRO A 64 -13.08 -4.62 -5.12
N ASP A 65 -12.39 -4.12 -6.13
CA ASP A 65 -12.93 -4.01 -7.51
C ASP A 65 -12.97 -5.35 -8.28
N TYR A 66 -12.37 -6.42 -7.76
CA TYR A 66 -12.33 -7.72 -8.42
C TYR A 66 -13.57 -8.55 -8.05
N GLU A 67 -14.72 -8.29 -8.71
CA GLU A 67 -16.00 -8.95 -8.45
C GLU A 67 -16.00 -10.42 -8.92
N ASP A 68 -15.44 -10.68 -10.11
CA ASP A 68 -15.47 -12.00 -10.75
C ASP A 68 -14.25 -12.89 -10.40
N THR A 69 -13.67 -12.72 -9.22
CA THR A 69 -12.53 -13.52 -8.75
C THR A 69 -12.99 -14.49 -7.65
N PRO A 70 -12.30 -15.64 -7.46
CA PRO A 70 -12.57 -16.52 -6.32
C PRO A 70 -12.43 -15.76 -4.99
N GLU A 71 -13.44 -15.91 -4.11
CA GLU A 71 -13.38 -15.30 -2.78
C GLU A 71 -12.29 -15.95 -1.92
N PRO A 72 -11.43 -15.17 -1.24
CA PRO A 72 -10.42 -15.71 -0.37
C PRO A 72 -11.05 -16.32 0.89
N THR A 73 -10.60 -17.50 1.27
CA THR A 73 -10.95 -18.06 2.58
C THR A 73 -9.97 -17.57 3.66
N LEU A 74 -10.46 -17.48 4.90
CA LEU A 74 -9.63 -17.17 6.05
C LEU A 74 -8.39 -18.07 6.12
N ASP A 75 -8.60 -19.39 5.99
CA ASP A 75 -7.53 -20.40 6.09
C ASP A 75 -6.47 -20.22 4.99
N PHE A 76 -6.89 -19.91 3.76
CA PHE A 76 -5.96 -19.66 2.66
C PHE A 76 -5.07 -18.43 2.95
N LEU A 77 -5.68 -17.32 3.37
CA LEU A 77 -4.93 -16.08 3.67
C LEU A 77 -3.95 -16.28 4.82
N VAL A 78 -4.38 -16.96 5.88
CA VAL A 78 -3.52 -17.26 7.05
C VAL A 78 -2.37 -18.19 6.65
N GLU A 79 -2.62 -19.21 5.84
CA GLU A 79 -1.57 -20.14 5.39
C GLU A 79 -0.55 -19.43 4.49
N ALA A 80 -1.03 -18.65 3.52
CA ALA A 80 -0.17 -17.87 2.63
C ALA A 80 0.71 -16.86 3.41
N ALA A 81 0.16 -16.24 4.44
CA ALA A 81 0.86 -15.26 5.29
C ALA A 81 2.00 -15.85 6.15
N LYS A 82 2.12 -17.18 6.25
CA LYS A 82 3.26 -17.84 6.93
C LYS A 82 4.57 -17.70 6.15
N HIS A 83 4.48 -17.47 4.84
CA HIS A 83 5.67 -17.31 4.01
C HIS A 83 6.46 -16.05 4.40
N PRO A 84 7.80 -16.11 4.58
CA PRO A 84 8.59 -15.00 5.13
C PRO A 84 8.59 -13.74 4.24
N LYS A 85 8.35 -13.90 2.94
CA LYS A 85 8.23 -12.79 1.99
C LYS A 85 6.85 -12.14 1.98
N ILE A 86 5.82 -12.78 2.56
CA ILE A 86 4.48 -12.22 2.68
C ILE A 86 4.41 -11.43 3.99
N ILE A 87 4.44 -10.11 3.87
CA ILE A 87 4.55 -9.22 5.03
C ILE A 87 3.24 -8.49 5.38
N ALA A 88 2.19 -8.66 4.58
CA ALA A 88 0.89 -8.02 4.80
C ALA A 88 -0.27 -8.83 4.23
N ILE A 89 -1.47 -8.61 4.78
CA ILE A 89 -2.75 -9.02 4.22
C ILE A 89 -3.34 -7.83 3.45
N GLY A 90 -3.54 -8.02 2.18
CA GLY A 90 -4.04 -6.98 1.26
C GLY A 90 -3.48 -7.18 -0.17
N GLU A 91 -3.96 -6.39 -1.08
CA GLU A 91 -4.82 -5.24 -0.95
C GLU A 91 -6.25 -5.66 -0.66
N THR A 92 -6.93 -4.93 0.22
CA THR A 92 -8.32 -5.19 0.59
C THR A 92 -8.99 -3.89 1.03
N GLY A 93 -10.29 -3.90 1.21
CA GLY A 93 -11.04 -2.73 1.65
C GLY A 93 -12.33 -2.54 0.88
N LEU A 94 -12.68 -1.29 0.60
CA LEU A 94 -13.94 -0.94 -0.07
C LEU A 94 -13.72 0.09 -1.18
N ASP A 95 -14.36 -0.13 -2.33
CA ASP A 95 -14.44 0.83 -3.44
C ASP A 95 -15.89 1.00 -3.88
N TYR A 96 -16.47 2.16 -3.57
CA TYR A 96 -17.82 2.50 -3.98
C TYR A 96 -17.84 3.48 -5.17
N PHE A 97 -16.67 3.87 -5.69
CA PHE A 97 -16.59 4.80 -6.81
C PHE A 97 -17.19 4.24 -8.09
N ARG A 98 -17.01 2.93 -8.32
CA ARG A 98 -17.54 2.23 -9.49
C ARG A 98 -18.86 1.52 -9.23
N MET A 99 -19.52 1.84 -8.14
CA MET A 99 -20.81 1.25 -7.78
C MET A 99 -21.89 1.46 -8.85
N GLY A 100 -21.81 2.55 -9.61
CA GLY A 100 -22.78 2.90 -10.66
C GLY A 100 -24.18 3.10 -10.08
N GLU A 101 -25.18 2.42 -10.67
CA GLU A 101 -26.57 2.42 -10.19
C GLU A 101 -26.85 1.43 -9.06
N ARG A 102 -25.83 0.72 -8.58
CA ARG A 102 -25.97 -0.25 -7.48
C ARG A 102 -26.30 0.47 -6.17
N SER A 103 -27.10 -0.18 -5.34
CA SER A 103 -27.36 0.31 -3.98
C SER A 103 -26.23 -0.05 -3.02
N TYR A 104 -26.09 0.67 -1.92
CA TYR A 104 -25.17 0.29 -0.85
C TYR A 104 -25.38 -1.14 -0.33
N GLY A 105 -26.63 -1.63 -0.31
CA GLY A 105 -26.95 -3.02 0.06
C GLY A 105 -26.35 -4.06 -0.87
N SER A 106 -26.21 -3.75 -2.16
CA SER A 106 -25.61 -4.67 -3.13
C SER A 106 -24.09 -4.80 -3.01
N MET A 107 -23.43 -3.98 -2.18
CA MET A 107 -21.98 -4.01 -1.93
C MET A 107 -21.61 -4.88 -0.72
N GLU A 108 -22.55 -5.69 -0.18
CA GLU A 108 -22.27 -6.53 0.99
C GLU A 108 -21.15 -7.55 0.74
N TRP A 109 -21.00 -8.04 -0.47
CA TRP A 109 -19.91 -8.93 -0.86
C TRP A 109 -18.52 -8.29 -0.65
N GLN A 110 -18.33 -6.99 -0.96
CA GLN A 110 -17.07 -6.28 -0.65
C GLN A 110 -16.85 -6.20 0.87
N ARG A 111 -17.90 -5.90 1.64
CA ARG A 111 -17.81 -5.79 3.10
C ARG A 111 -17.44 -7.12 3.74
N GLU A 112 -18.06 -8.23 3.31
CA GLU A 112 -17.74 -9.56 3.82
C GLU A 112 -16.33 -10.01 3.41
N ARG A 113 -15.90 -9.74 2.17
CA ARG A 113 -14.51 -9.95 1.74
C ARG A 113 -13.56 -9.16 2.64
N PHE A 114 -13.83 -7.90 2.89
CA PHE A 114 -13.02 -7.04 3.76
C PHE A 114 -12.93 -7.59 5.19
N ARG A 115 -14.06 -8.01 5.79
CA ARG A 115 -14.08 -8.67 7.10
C ARG A 115 -13.22 -9.92 7.14
N THR A 116 -13.26 -10.73 6.09
CA THR A 116 -12.43 -11.94 5.98
C THR A 116 -10.95 -11.59 6.02
N HIS A 117 -10.51 -10.56 5.32
CA HIS A 117 -9.11 -10.11 5.34
C HIS A 117 -8.71 -9.56 6.72
N ILE A 118 -9.55 -8.77 7.38
CA ILE A 118 -9.28 -8.27 8.74
C ILE A 118 -9.08 -9.44 9.70
N ARG A 119 -9.98 -10.42 9.67
CA ARG A 119 -9.87 -11.64 10.51
C ARG A 119 -8.59 -12.42 10.20
N ALA A 120 -8.21 -12.53 8.92
CA ALA A 120 -6.96 -13.17 8.52
C ALA A 120 -5.72 -12.40 8.99
N ALA A 121 -5.73 -11.09 8.92
CA ALA A 121 -4.66 -10.23 9.41
C ALA A 121 -4.43 -10.43 10.91
N ILE A 122 -5.51 -10.41 11.69
CA ILE A 122 -5.47 -10.63 13.14
C ILE A 122 -4.95 -12.05 13.46
N ALA A 123 -5.47 -13.07 12.75
CA ALA A 123 -5.07 -14.46 13.00
C ALA A 123 -3.63 -14.76 12.60
N SER A 124 -3.10 -14.13 11.55
CA SER A 124 -1.74 -14.33 11.07
C SER A 124 -0.71 -13.40 11.73
N GLY A 125 -1.16 -12.34 12.41
CA GLY A 125 -0.28 -11.30 12.94
C GLY A 125 0.35 -10.42 11.84
N ARG A 126 -0.24 -10.36 10.64
CA ARG A 126 0.24 -9.53 9.53
C ARG A 126 -0.59 -8.26 9.39
N PRO A 127 0.02 -7.08 9.22
CA PRO A 127 -0.70 -5.81 9.05
C PRO A 127 -1.54 -5.79 7.77
N LEU A 128 -2.52 -4.90 7.75
CA LEU A 128 -3.43 -4.71 6.62
C LEU A 128 -2.90 -3.67 5.62
N ILE A 129 -3.16 -3.87 4.32
CA ILE A 129 -3.07 -2.85 3.28
C ILE A 129 -4.49 -2.50 2.86
N ILE A 130 -4.94 -1.28 3.21
CA ILE A 130 -6.32 -0.85 3.04
C ILE A 130 -6.47 0.07 1.84
N HIS A 131 -7.30 -0.38 0.90
CA HIS A 131 -7.90 0.46 -0.14
C HIS A 131 -9.21 1.06 0.37
N THR A 132 -9.40 2.36 0.17
CA THR A 132 -10.69 3.01 0.38
C THR A 132 -10.93 4.07 -0.68
N ARG A 133 -12.08 4.00 -1.34
CA ARG A 133 -12.47 4.98 -2.35
C ARG A 133 -13.97 5.22 -2.31
N SER A 134 -14.39 6.45 -2.00
CA SER A 134 -15.81 6.81 -1.78
C SER A 134 -16.51 5.93 -0.74
N ALA A 135 -15.76 5.39 0.23
CA ALA A 135 -16.21 4.39 1.20
C ALA A 135 -15.61 4.56 2.60
N SER A 136 -15.00 5.70 2.91
CA SER A 136 -14.23 5.92 4.13
C SER A 136 -15.04 5.68 5.42
N GLU A 137 -16.32 6.06 5.46
CA GLU A 137 -17.19 5.85 6.62
C GLU A 137 -17.37 4.36 6.90
N ASP A 138 -17.75 3.56 5.89
CA ASP A 138 -17.93 2.11 6.02
C ASP A 138 -16.59 1.40 6.29
N THR A 139 -15.50 1.87 5.67
CA THR A 139 -14.15 1.35 5.92
C THR A 139 -13.77 1.48 7.39
N LEU A 140 -13.87 2.69 7.97
CA LEU A 140 -13.55 2.93 9.37
C LEU A 140 -14.48 2.16 10.31
N ARG A 141 -15.79 2.10 10.00
CA ARG A 141 -16.77 1.35 10.78
C ARG A 141 -16.40 -0.13 10.84
N ILE A 142 -16.12 -0.76 9.70
CA ILE A 142 -15.79 -2.20 9.64
C ILE A 142 -14.46 -2.50 10.30
N LEU A 143 -13.43 -1.66 10.11
CA LEU A 143 -12.15 -1.79 10.82
C LEU A 143 -12.38 -1.83 12.34
N LYS A 144 -13.23 -0.93 12.86
CA LYS A 144 -13.55 -0.86 14.28
C LYS A 144 -14.38 -2.07 14.74
N GLU A 145 -15.41 -2.46 13.98
CA GLU A 145 -16.28 -3.61 14.31
C GLU A 145 -15.49 -4.91 14.42
N GLU A 146 -14.53 -5.14 13.52
CA GLU A 146 -13.69 -6.35 13.49
C GLU A 146 -12.47 -6.27 14.43
N GLY A 147 -12.22 -5.12 15.06
CA GLY A 147 -11.10 -4.93 15.99
C GLY A 147 -9.75 -4.90 15.29
N ALA A 148 -9.66 -4.18 14.16
CA ALA A 148 -8.43 -4.04 13.37
C ALA A 148 -7.33 -3.26 14.10
N ASP A 149 -7.65 -2.52 15.17
CA ASP A 149 -6.71 -1.86 16.07
C ASP A 149 -5.72 -2.82 16.74
N ARG A 150 -6.06 -4.11 16.82
CA ARG A 150 -5.17 -5.17 17.32
C ARG A 150 -3.97 -5.45 16.41
N ILE A 151 -4.08 -5.07 15.14
CA ILE A 151 -3.04 -5.38 14.14
C ILE A 151 -2.54 -4.14 13.40
N GLY A 152 -3.39 -3.16 13.11
CA GLY A 152 -3.06 -1.98 12.33
C GLY A 152 -2.72 -2.29 10.87
N GLY A 153 -1.93 -1.41 10.27
CA GLY A 153 -1.52 -1.54 8.87
C GLY A 153 -1.32 -0.19 8.21
N VAL A 154 -1.69 -0.06 6.94
CA VAL A 154 -1.57 1.15 6.15
C VAL A 154 -2.86 1.47 5.41
N MET A 155 -3.30 2.72 5.46
CA MET A 155 -4.25 3.30 4.51
C MET A 155 -3.43 3.70 3.28
N HIS A 156 -3.45 2.83 2.25
CA HIS A 156 -2.64 3.04 1.05
C HIS A 156 -3.30 4.07 0.12
N CYS A 157 -2.52 4.67 -0.75
CA CYS A 157 -2.96 5.65 -1.75
C CYS A 157 -3.96 6.68 -1.19
N PHE A 158 -3.67 7.19 0.00
CA PHE A 158 -4.59 7.98 0.79
C PHE A 158 -5.00 9.28 0.08
N THR A 159 -6.31 9.48 -0.07
CA THR A 159 -6.90 10.67 -0.69
C THR A 159 -8.06 11.26 0.12
N GLU A 160 -8.26 10.78 1.34
CA GLU A 160 -9.37 11.19 2.22
C GLU A 160 -9.00 12.42 3.07
N SER A 161 -9.91 12.81 3.96
CA SER A 161 -9.72 13.98 4.84
C SER A 161 -8.81 13.70 6.05
N MET A 162 -8.40 14.76 6.75
CA MET A 162 -7.61 14.63 7.99
C MET A 162 -8.40 13.93 9.11
N GLU A 163 -9.73 14.06 9.15
CA GLU A 163 -10.58 13.36 10.09
C GLU A 163 -10.50 11.85 9.89
N VAL A 164 -10.52 11.39 8.63
CA VAL A 164 -10.36 9.98 8.29
C VAL A 164 -8.94 9.50 8.64
N ALA A 165 -7.91 10.33 8.34
CA ALA A 165 -6.54 10.02 8.71
C ALA A 165 -6.36 9.85 10.23
N ASN A 166 -6.93 10.78 11.02
CA ASN A 166 -6.88 10.71 12.49
C ASN A 166 -7.55 9.42 13.02
N ALA A 167 -8.76 9.12 12.55
CA ALA A 167 -9.49 7.93 12.97
C ALA A 167 -8.73 6.63 12.62
N ALA A 168 -8.05 6.59 11.46
CA ALA A 168 -7.22 5.45 11.09
C ALA A 168 -5.94 5.36 11.96
N MET A 169 -5.27 6.49 12.22
CA MET A 169 -4.08 6.53 13.06
C MET A 169 -4.37 6.14 14.52
N GLU A 170 -5.54 6.48 15.06
CA GLU A 170 -6.01 6.05 16.39
C GLU A 170 -6.17 4.52 16.48
N MET A 171 -6.45 3.85 15.36
CA MET A 171 -6.48 2.38 15.24
C MET A 171 -5.11 1.77 14.88
N GLY A 172 -4.01 2.56 14.92
CA GLY A 172 -2.66 2.06 14.67
C GLY A 172 -2.23 2.05 13.20
N PHE A 173 -3.01 2.61 12.29
CA PHE A 173 -2.65 2.65 10.87
C PHE A 173 -1.65 3.75 10.54
N PHE A 174 -0.82 3.48 9.55
CA PHE A 174 -0.02 4.45 8.82
C PHE A 174 -0.81 5.04 7.66
N ILE A 175 -0.40 6.21 7.19
CA ILE A 175 -1.00 6.91 6.04
C ILE A 175 0.03 6.97 4.93
N SER A 176 -0.26 6.38 3.77
CA SER A 176 0.66 6.34 2.63
C SER A 176 0.23 7.30 1.53
N PHE A 177 1.16 8.10 1.05
CA PHE A 177 0.95 9.07 -0.03
C PHE A 177 1.59 8.60 -1.33
N SER A 178 0.77 8.53 -2.38
CA SER A 178 1.17 8.17 -3.74
C SER A 178 1.51 9.39 -4.60
N GLY A 179 1.80 9.17 -5.87
CA GLY A 179 2.04 10.24 -6.85
C GLY A 179 0.94 11.30 -6.92
N ILE A 180 -0.30 11.00 -6.48
CA ILE A 180 -1.43 11.94 -6.44
C ILE A 180 -1.09 13.20 -5.64
N VAL A 181 -0.33 13.09 -4.54
CA VAL A 181 0.02 14.24 -3.71
C VAL A 181 0.79 15.32 -4.48
N THR A 182 1.47 14.95 -5.57
CA THR A 182 2.22 15.88 -6.42
C THR A 182 1.33 16.65 -7.40
N PHE A 183 0.06 16.26 -7.59
CA PHE A 183 -0.80 16.84 -8.61
C PHE A 183 -1.26 18.24 -8.23
N LYS A 184 -1.27 19.17 -9.20
CA LYS A 184 -1.67 20.57 -8.97
C LYS A 184 -3.09 20.72 -8.43
N SER A 185 -3.99 19.78 -8.76
CA SER A 185 -5.39 19.76 -8.30
C SER A 185 -5.56 19.17 -6.89
N ALA A 186 -4.57 18.48 -6.33
CA ALA A 186 -4.68 17.76 -5.06
C ALA A 186 -4.42 18.65 -3.83
N LYS A 187 -4.97 19.87 -3.78
CA LYS A 187 -4.68 20.87 -2.75
C LYS A 187 -5.09 20.39 -1.35
N ASP A 188 -6.29 19.84 -1.22
CA ASP A 188 -6.79 19.37 0.06
C ASP A 188 -5.95 18.19 0.59
N LEU A 189 -5.55 17.27 -0.30
CA LEU A 189 -4.64 16.19 0.05
C LEU A 189 -3.26 16.71 0.49
N GLN A 190 -2.74 17.77 -0.16
CA GLN A 190 -1.49 18.40 0.22
C GLN A 190 -1.57 18.99 1.64
N GLU A 191 -2.70 19.62 2.00
CA GLU A 191 -2.92 20.12 3.36
C GLU A 191 -3.03 18.97 4.38
N THR A 192 -3.72 17.89 4.04
CA THR A 192 -3.74 16.66 4.87
C THR A 192 -2.32 16.09 5.05
N CYS A 193 -1.55 15.99 3.97
CA CYS A 193 -0.17 15.49 4.01
C CYS A 193 0.73 16.34 4.93
N LYS A 194 0.58 17.66 4.96
CA LYS A 194 1.31 18.53 5.89
C LYS A 194 1.01 18.21 7.36
N GLN A 195 -0.24 17.86 7.66
CA GLN A 195 -0.71 17.64 9.03
C GLN A 195 -0.42 16.22 9.56
N VAL A 196 -0.43 15.19 8.70
CA VAL A 196 -0.11 13.81 9.12
C VAL A 196 1.28 13.77 9.76
N PRO A 197 1.45 13.24 11.00
CA PRO A 197 2.75 13.11 11.64
C PRO A 197 3.74 12.31 10.80
N LEU A 198 4.99 12.75 10.74
CA LEU A 198 6.02 12.10 9.95
C LEU A 198 6.24 10.63 10.40
N GLU A 199 6.06 10.37 11.68
CA GLU A 199 6.18 9.04 12.31
C GLU A 199 5.04 8.08 11.92
N ARG A 200 3.99 8.58 11.27
CA ARG A 200 2.84 7.80 10.80
C ARG A 200 2.70 7.81 9.26
N MET A 201 3.73 8.27 8.57
CA MET A 201 3.69 8.46 7.12
C MET A 201 4.48 7.38 6.38
N LEU A 202 3.89 6.88 5.29
CA LEU A 202 4.56 6.11 4.25
C LEU A 202 4.46 6.85 2.91
N ILE A 203 5.25 6.43 1.96
CA ILE A 203 5.22 6.90 0.57
C ILE A 203 5.25 5.69 -0.37
N GLU A 204 4.57 5.82 -1.50
CA GLU A 204 4.43 4.75 -2.47
C GLU A 204 4.31 5.27 -3.90
N THR A 205 4.37 4.37 -4.88
CA THR A 205 4.10 4.73 -6.27
C THR A 205 2.70 4.35 -6.71
N ASP A 206 2.16 3.22 -6.26
CA ASP A 206 1.01 2.55 -6.85
C ASP A 206 1.24 2.23 -8.34
N SER A 207 2.50 1.96 -8.69
CA SER A 207 2.90 1.72 -10.08
C SER A 207 2.32 0.39 -10.62
N PRO A 208 1.88 0.37 -11.89
CA PRO A 208 2.19 1.28 -13.01
C PRO A 208 1.35 2.56 -13.09
N TYR A 209 0.45 2.81 -12.14
CA TYR A 209 -0.47 3.95 -12.12
C TYR A 209 0.13 5.19 -11.46
N LEU A 210 -0.60 6.29 -11.49
CA LEU A 210 -0.42 7.48 -10.65
C LEU A 210 0.97 8.15 -10.74
N ALA A 211 1.63 8.10 -11.91
CA ALA A 211 2.95 8.71 -12.10
C ALA A 211 3.02 10.14 -11.53
N PRO A 212 3.99 10.43 -10.64
CA PRO A 212 4.14 11.75 -10.03
C PRO A 212 4.61 12.80 -11.05
N ILE A 213 4.50 14.09 -10.72
CA ILE A 213 5.17 15.15 -11.48
C ILE A 213 6.70 14.95 -11.32
N PRO A 214 7.52 15.06 -12.41
CA PRO A 214 7.15 15.53 -13.75
C PRO A 214 6.72 14.43 -14.75
N TYR A 215 6.49 13.21 -14.30
CA TYR A 215 6.28 12.04 -15.16
C TYR A 215 4.82 11.75 -15.52
N ARG A 216 3.90 12.69 -15.25
CA ARG A 216 2.48 12.54 -15.59
C ARG A 216 2.25 12.02 -17.00
N GLY A 217 1.34 11.02 -17.14
CA GLY A 217 1.02 10.41 -18.43
C GLY A 217 1.98 9.31 -18.90
N LYS A 218 3.02 9.00 -18.13
CA LYS A 218 3.90 7.84 -18.36
C LYS A 218 3.51 6.68 -17.47
N THR A 219 3.90 5.46 -17.84
CA THR A 219 3.85 4.28 -16.95
C THR A 219 4.76 4.56 -15.75
N ASN A 220 4.17 4.55 -14.55
CA ASN A 220 4.90 4.75 -13.29
C ASN A 220 5.77 3.54 -12.98
N GLU A 221 6.79 3.72 -12.13
CA GLU A 221 7.67 2.65 -11.66
C GLU A 221 8.18 2.94 -10.23
N PRO A 222 8.59 1.92 -9.44
CA PRO A 222 9.01 2.12 -8.05
C PRO A 222 10.12 3.15 -7.85
N ALA A 223 11.01 3.34 -8.84
CA ALA A 223 12.06 4.36 -8.80
C ALA A 223 11.51 5.78 -8.57
N TRP A 224 10.30 6.03 -9.01
CA TRP A 224 9.68 7.37 -8.91
C TRP A 224 9.02 7.66 -7.56
N VAL A 225 9.05 6.72 -6.61
CA VAL A 225 8.73 7.03 -5.21
C VAL A 225 9.65 8.10 -4.65
N SER A 226 10.88 8.20 -5.18
CA SER A 226 11.82 9.29 -4.86
C SER A 226 11.22 10.67 -5.16
N LYS A 227 10.42 10.80 -6.24
CA LYS A 227 9.75 12.07 -6.61
C LYS A 227 8.57 12.39 -5.70
N VAL A 228 7.87 11.37 -5.23
CA VAL A 228 6.87 11.53 -4.17
C VAL A 228 7.56 12.02 -2.90
N GLY A 229 8.65 11.38 -2.52
CA GLY A 229 9.44 11.78 -1.34
C GLY A 229 9.99 13.19 -1.42
N GLU A 230 10.57 13.61 -2.56
CA GLU A 230 11.03 14.98 -2.80
C GLU A 230 9.90 15.99 -2.55
N PHE A 231 8.74 15.75 -3.14
CA PHE A 231 7.58 16.63 -3.02
C PHE A 231 7.03 16.69 -1.59
N VAL A 232 6.90 15.54 -0.92
CA VAL A 232 6.43 15.48 0.47
C VAL A 232 7.42 16.17 1.43
N ALA A 233 8.73 16.01 1.23
CA ALA A 233 9.75 16.71 2.01
C ALA A 233 9.62 18.24 1.88
N GLU A 234 9.40 18.73 0.65
CA GLU A 234 9.15 20.16 0.40
C GLU A 234 7.87 20.64 1.11
N LEU A 235 6.76 19.90 1.01
CA LEU A 235 5.49 20.23 1.69
C LEU A 235 5.66 20.34 3.21
N LYS A 236 6.46 19.46 3.79
CA LYS A 236 6.71 19.42 5.25
C LYS A 236 7.82 20.34 5.72
N GLY A 237 8.54 20.98 4.80
CA GLY A 237 9.68 21.86 5.14
C GLY A 237 10.84 21.12 5.81
N ILE A 238 11.09 19.87 5.44
CA ILE A 238 12.19 19.03 5.97
C ILE A 238 13.13 18.59 4.85
N SER A 239 14.33 18.10 5.21
CA SER A 239 15.23 17.55 4.20
C SER A 239 14.72 16.21 3.63
N ILE A 240 15.09 15.93 2.39
CA ILE A 240 14.73 14.69 1.69
C ILE A 240 15.32 13.46 2.41
N GLU A 241 16.52 13.61 3.00
CA GLU A 241 17.18 12.57 3.78
C GLU A 241 16.34 12.22 5.02
N ARG A 242 15.89 13.22 5.77
CA ARG A 242 15.03 13.02 6.95
C ARG A 242 13.72 12.34 6.58
N LEU A 243 13.08 12.74 5.48
CA LEU A 243 11.87 12.08 5.01
C LEU A 243 12.16 10.60 4.67
N GLY A 244 13.17 10.35 3.83
CA GLY A 244 13.50 9.00 3.41
C GLY A 244 13.90 8.08 4.57
N GLU A 245 14.65 8.58 5.55
CA GLU A 245 15.00 7.84 6.77
C GLU A 245 13.76 7.48 7.59
N GLN A 246 12.87 8.47 7.83
CA GLN A 246 11.71 8.22 8.67
C GLN A 246 10.67 7.33 7.98
N THR A 247 10.36 7.56 6.70
CA THR A 247 9.39 6.72 5.98
C THR A 247 9.90 5.28 5.80
N SER A 248 11.22 5.10 5.60
CA SER A 248 11.82 3.76 5.59
C SER A 248 11.75 3.08 6.96
N LYS A 249 11.99 3.81 8.05
CA LYS A 249 11.80 3.29 9.41
C LYS A 249 10.35 2.89 9.64
N ASN A 250 9.41 3.73 9.24
CA ASN A 250 7.97 3.48 9.37
C ASN A 250 7.53 2.24 8.57
N PHE A 251 8.11 1.99 7.40
CA PHE A 251 7.85 0.78 6.60
C PHE A 251 8.20 -0.48 7.40
N PHE A 252 9.41 -0.55 7.97
CA PHE A 252 9.83 -1.70 8.76
C PHE A 252 9.01 -1.86 10.05
N GLU A 253 8.57 -0.76 10.64
CA GLU A 253 7.68 -0.76 11.82
C GLU A 253 6.29 -1.25 11.44
N CYS A 254 5.67 -0.68 10.40
CA CYS A 254 4.34 -1.04 9.93
C CYS A 254 4.25 -2.53 9.58
N PHE A 255 5.20 -3.01 8.77
CA PHE A 255 5.19 -4.37 8.25
C PHE A 255 5.98 -5.39 9.11
N GLN A 256 6.49 -4.97 10.26
CA GLN A 256 7.20 -5.82 11.25
C GLN A 256 8.35 -6.63 10.62
N VAL A 257 9.08 -6.02 9.69
CA VAL A 257 10.20 -6.65 9.00
C VAL A 257 11.51 -6.33 9.72
N ASP A 258 12.31 -7.35 10.02
CA ASP A 258 13.61 -7.17 10.67
C ASP A 258 14.59 -6.40 9.78
N LYS A 259 15.17 -5.31 10.32
CA LYS A 259 16.20 -4.50 9.64
C LYS A 259 17.47 -5.27 9.26
N LYS A 260 17.69 -6.46 9.81
CA LYS A 260 18.84 -7.32 9.50
C LYS A 260 18.85 -7.77 8.04
N ASN A 261 17.72 -7.72 7.35
CA ASN A 261 17.63 -8.01 5.91
C ASN A 261 18.15 -6.88 5.01
N LEU A 262 18.56 -5.74 5.58
CA LEU A 262 19.14 -4.59 4.85
C LEU A 262 20.60 -4.82 4.39
N SER A 263 21.32 -5.80 4.96
CA SER A 263 22.75 -6.01 4.71
C SER A 263 23.08 -6.87 3.47
N GLY A 264 22.06 -7.29 2.71
CA GLY A 264 22.22 -8.12 1.52
C GLY A 264 22.23 -7.38 0.17
N ALA A 265 22.07 -6.06 0.16
CA ALA A 265 22.04 -5.24 -1.07
C ALA A 265 23.27 -4.31 -1.11
N ALA A 266 24.46 -4.89 -1.24
CA ALA A 266 25.69 -4.18 -1.60
C ALA A 266 26.32 -4.86 -2.83
#